data_0e592f2796089bf86096fb89a801aa3e
#
_entry.id   0e592f2796089bf86096fb89a801aa3e
#
_cell.length_a   1.000
_cell.length_b   1.000
_cell.length_c   1.000
_cell.angle_alpha   90.00
_cell.angle_beta   90.00
_cell.angle_gamma   90.00
#
_symmetry.space_group_name_H-M   'P 1'
#
loop_
_entity.id
_entity.type
_entity.pdbx_description
1 polymer ?
#
loop_
_entity_poly.entity_id
_entity_poly.type
_entity_poly.pdbx_seq_one_letter_code
_entity_poly.pdbx_strand_id
1 'polypeptide(L)'
;MNMQTNLRALLLASAVAFAPAAYAETPADALVVAGSINDIITLDPAQAFEFSGNDVNQNTYDRLVDFDPADLDAGFQPSLAESWEASEDGTSITFTMREGVTFHSGNPVRAEDAAWSLQRAVKLDKTPAFILTQFGFTPDNVDEMITFDDTTLTLQLDAPYAQSFVLNCLTANIASVVDKELVMQNAEGDDLGNTWLATNDAGSGPYVLAGWRANEVVQLTAYEDYFQGAPAMKRVIVQNVEESSAQRLQLERGDIDVARDLSPTDADAVAEAEGVKIEEQPRGRILYMGLNQKDELLSNPAVIEAMKYLVDYEGITSSILKGEFVTHQSFLPKGYLGALDETPWTYDVEKAKQILADAGIEGGEVTTIVRDLREYTDVAQALQGSMAEAGLTLNIEQMTGAQVLDAYRAREVPIFLGEWGPDYSDPNTNAATFAYNPDNSDEANATGLLAWRNAYEVPAEMNEATLAATQEQDSDVRAQMYQDIQRQYQAEAPIIPLFQRIERAGLRENVNGWQSGGAVTSVIYRGVTKGE
;
A
#
# COMPACT_ATOMS: atom_id res chain seq x y z
N MET A 1 18.21 29.22 -92.13
CA MET A 1 18.12 27.79 -91.93
C MET A 1 17.86 27.57 -90.44
N ASN A 2 16.60 27.48 -90.05
CA ASN A 2 16.12 27.47 -88.68
C ASN A 2 15.90 26.04 -88.21
N MET A 3 16.54 25.68 -87.13
CA MET A 3 16.24 24.41 -86.45
C MET A 3 15.64 24.75 -85.06
N GLN A 4 14.34 24.58 -84.94
CA GLN A 4 13.63 24.66 -83.66
C GLN A 4 13.67 23.30 -82.98
N THR A 5 14.22 23.29 -81.79
CA THR A 5 14.23 22.11 -80.92
C THR A 5 13.14 22.29 -79.86
N ASN A 6 12.12 21.43 -79.89
CA ASN A 6 11.06 21.34 -78.89
C ASN A 6 11.56 20.58 -77.67
N LEU A 7 11.63 21.22 -76.52
CA LEU A 7 11.85 20.60 -75.23
C LEU A 7 10.49 20.38 -74.56
N ARG A 8 10.02 19.13 -74.49
CA ARG A 8 8.87 18.74 -73.67
C ARG A 8 9.37 18.36 -72.30
N ALA A 9 9.10 19.21 -71.28
CA ALA A 9 9.34 18.89 -69.89
C ALA A 9 8.26 17.94 -69.37
N LEU A 10 8.64 16.71 -69.00
CA LEU A 10 7.85 15.77 -68.24
C LEU A 10 7.88 16.19 -66.75
N LEU A 11 6.78 16.70 -66.23
CA LEU A 11 6.55 16.85 -64.78
C LEU A 11 6.13 15.47 -64.20
N LEU A 12 7.07 14.76 -63.54
CA LEU A 12 6.75 13.65 -62.68
C LEU A 12 6.27 14.22 -61.32
N ALA A 13 5.00 14.18 -61.08
CA ALA A 13 4.39 14.40 -59.75
C ALA A 13 4.64 13.16 -58.89
N SER A 14 5.62 13.22 -58.00
CA SER A 14 5.82 12.22 -56.95
C SER A 14 4.73 12.40 -55.89
N ALA A 15 3.70 11.56 -55.95
CA ALA A 15 2.75 11.41 -54.85
C ALA A 15 3.49 10.71 -53.69
N VAL A 16 3.90 11.47 -52.68
CA VAL A 16 4.34 10.93 -51.40
C VAL A 16 3.09 10.39 -50.72
N ALA A 17 2.86 9.09 -50.79
CA ALA A 17 1.88 8.40 -49.98
C ALA A 17 2.34 8.52 -48.52
N PHE A 18 1.68 9.35 -47.74
CA PHE A 18 1.75 9.24 -46.28
C PHE A 18 1.09 7.92 -45.90
N ALA A 19 1.89 6.87 -45.75
CA ALA A 19 1.47 5.70 -44.99
C ALA A 19 1.23 6.19 -43.56
N PRO A 20 0.07 5.90 -42.94
CA PRO A 20 -0.07 6.13 -41.52
C PRO A 20 1.07 5.36 -40.83
N ALA A 21 1.81 6.02 -39.96
CA ALA A 21 2.79 5.35 -39.12
C ALA A 21 1.98 4.31 -38.32
N ALA A 22 2.14 3.03 -38.66
CA ALA A 22 1.65 1.96 -37.83
C ALA A 22 2.47 2.06 -36.54
N TYR A 23 1.87 2.59 -35.51
CA TYR A 23 2.42 2.48 -34.16
C TYR A 23 2.55 1.00 -33.86
N ALA A 24 3.75 0.55 -33.49
CA ALA A 24 3.96 -0.83 -33.11
C ALA A 24 3.30 -1.00 -31.73
N GLU A 25 2.14 -1.63 -31.72
CA GLU A 25 1.51 -2.03 -30.44
C GLU A 25 2.46 -2.94 -29.65
N THR A 26 2.32 -2.91 -28.33
CA THR A 26 3.04 -3.83 -27.45
C THR A 26 2.74 -5.30 -27.84
N PRO A 27 3.70 -6.23 -27.74
CA PRO A 27 3.47 -7.64 -28.12
C PRO A 27 2.27 -8.23 -27.36
N ALA A 28 1.48 -9.06 -28.04
CA ALA A 28 0.27 -9.65 -27.46
C ALA A 28 0.55 -10.55 -26.24
N ASP A 29 1.76 -11.08 -26.11
CA ASP A 29 2.22 -11.94 -25.02
C ASP A 29 3.03 -11.18 -23.94
N ALA A 30 3.13 -9.85 -24.03
CA ALA A 30 3.85 -9.02 -23.07
C ALA A 30 2.94 -7.91 -22.51
N LEU A 31 3.01 -7.70 -21.21
CA LEU A 31 2.40 -6.58 -20.51
C LEU A 31 3.46 -5.51 -20.25
N VAL A 32 3.25 -4.30 -20.78
CA VAL A 32 4.14 -3.16 -20.56
C VAL A 32 3.43 -2.14 -19.67
N VAL A 33 3.99 -1.94 -18.48
CA VAL A 33 3.45 -1.05 -17.45
C VAL A 33 4.38 0.15 -17.29
N ALA A 34 3.84 1.35 -17.26
CA ALA A 34 4.57 2.57 -16.87
C ALA A 34 4.12 3.03 -15.48
N GLY A 35 5.09 3.39 -14.66
CA GLY A 35 4.89 3.93 -13.32
C GLY A 35 6.22 4.30 -12.71
N SER A 36 6.20 4.95 -11.54
CA SER A 36 7.43 5.22 -10.78
C SER A 36 7.89 3.94 -10.06
N ILE A 37 9.17 3.58 -10.23
CA ILE A 37 9.82 2.47 -9.53
C ILE A 37 11.12 2.92 -8.84
N ASN A 38 11.27 4.23 -8.62
CA ASN A 38 12.46 4.82 -8.03
C ASN A 38 12.56 4.64 -6.51
N ASP A 39 11.51 4.10 -5.88
CA ASP A 39 11.45 3.74 -4.48
C ASP A 39 12.08 2.37 -4.18
N ILE A 40 12.35 1.51 -5.17
CA ILE A 40 12.93 0.18 -4.94
C ILE A 40 14.36 0.30 -4.39
N ILE A 41 14.55 -0.14 -3.16
CA ILE A 41 15.85 -0.20 -2.48
C ILE A 41 16.43 -1.62 -2.56
N THR A 42 15.58 -2.62 -2.42
CA THR A 42 15.93 -4.04 -2.38
C THR A 42 14.75 -4.89 -2.86
N LEU A 43 15.05 -6.08 -3.37
CA LEU A 43 14.05 -7.09 -3.72
C LEU A 43 14.06 -8.29 -2.75
N ASP A 44 14.88 -8.26 -1.68
CA ASP A 44 14.81 -9.26 -0.61
C ASP A 44 13.48 -9.13 0.14
N PRO A 45 12.58 -10.13 0.12
CA PRO A 45 11.28 -10.04 0.78
C PRO A 45 11.37 -9.85 2.31
N ALA A 46 12.47 -10.25 2.94
CA ALA A 46 12.69 -9.99 4.37
C ALA A 46 13.05 -8.52 4.68
N GLN A 47 13.30 -7.69 3.66
CA GLN A 47 13.71 -6.30 3.83
C GLN A 47 12.89 -5.32 2.98
N ALA A 48 12.39 -5.73 1.81
CA ALA A 48 11.61 -4.88 0.92
C ALA A 48 10.33 -4.41 1.62
N PHE A 49 10.12 -3.09 1.65
CA PHE A 49 8.97 -2.49 2.31
C PHE A 49 8.39 -1.32 1.51
N GLU A 50 9.03 -0.96 0.42
CA GLU A 50 8.57 0.04 -0.54
C GLU A 50 7.52 -0.58 -1.48
N PHE A 51 6.60 0.27 -2.00
CA PHE A 51 5.47 -0.20 -2.81
C PHE A 51 5.91 -0.94 -4.07
N SER A 52 6.84 -0.37 -4.85
CA SER A 52 7.27 -0.99 -6.10
C SER A 52 8.09 -2.27 -5.89
N GLY A 53 8.87 -2.36 -4.79
CA GLY A 53 9.55 -3.59 -4.39
C GLY A 53 8.56 -4.69 -4.00
N ASN A 54 7.52 -4.32 -3.27
CA ASN A 54 6.44 -5.23 -2.89
C ASN A 54 5.63 -5.71 -4.12
N ASP A 55 5.41 -4.87 -5.14
CA ASP A 55 4.78 -5.30 -6.40
C ASP A 55 5.60 -6.40 -7.10
N VAL A 56 6.93 -6.28 -7.10
CA VAL A 56 7.81 -7.33 -7.66
C VAL A 56 7.69 -8.62 -6.84
N ASN A 57 7.84 -8.53 -5.52
CA ASN A 57 7.82 -9.69 -4.63
C ASN A 57 6.45 -10.41 -4.65
N GLN A 58 5.34 -9.66 -4.77
CA GLN A 58 4.00 -10.24 -4.89
C GLN A 58 3.87 -11.19 -6.09
N ASN A 59 4.62 -10.95 -7.15
CA ASN A 59 4.56 -11.71 -8.40
C ASN A 59 5.69 -12.74 -8.56
N THR A 60 6.76 -12.66 -7.75
CA THR A 60 7.91 -13.57 -7.85
C THR A 60 7.96 -14.60 -6.73
N TYR A 61 7.25 -14.37 -5.63
CA TYR A 61 7.20 -15.27 -4.48
C TYR A 61 5.79 -15.75 -4.18
N ASP A 62 5.66 -16.94 -3.61
CA ASP A 62 4.44 -17.40 -2.93
C ASP A 62 4.64 -17.40 -1.41
N ARG A 63 3.52 -17.41 -0.69
CA ARG A 63 3.40 -17.51 0.76
C ARG A 63 2.67 -18.79 1.14
N LEU A 64 2.54 -19.07 2.43
CA LEU A 64 1.78 -20.24 2.91
C LEU A 64 0.32 -20.17 2.50
N VAL A 65 -0.26 -19.00 2.65
CA VAL A 65 -1.66 -18.69 2.35
C VAL A 65 -1.73 -17.43 1.48
N ASP A 66 -2.83 -17.29 0.76
CA ASP A 66 -3.12 -16.11 -0.06
C ASP A 66 -4.59 -15.70 0.14
N PHE A 67 -5.02 -14.63 -0.48
CA PHE A 67 -6.41 -14.18 -0.58
C PHE A 67 -6.67 -13.62 -1.98
N ASP A 68 -7.94 -13.52 -2.36
CA ASP A 68 -8.28 -12.80 -3.56
C ASP A 68 -8.35 -11.29 -3.22
N PRO A 69 -7.42 -10.46 -3.71
CA PRO A 69 -7.44 -9.04 -3.41
C PRO A 69 -8.64 -8.30 -4.01
N ALA A 70 -9.35 -8.91 -4.97
CA ALA A 70 -10.59 -8.39 -5.52
C ALA A 70 -11.82 -8.77 -4.68
N ASP A 71 -11.71 -9.80 -3.82
CA ASP A 71 -12.79 -10.30 -2.97
C ASP A 71 -12.23 -10.79 -1.62
N LEU A 72 -12.00 -9.85 -0.71
CA LEU A 72 -11.50 -10.17 0.63
C LEU A 72 -12.52 -10.98 1.47
N ASP A 73 -13.81 -10.92 1.11
CA ASP A 73 -14.86 -11.68 1.78
C ASP A 73 -14.83 -13.18 1.41
N ALA A 74 -14.13 -13.54 0.32
CA ALA A 74 -13.91 -14.94 -0.07
C ALA A 74 -13.03 -15.72 0.93
N GLY A 75 -12.37 -15.01 1.86
CA GLY A 75 -11.48 -15.59 2.86
C GLY A 75 -10.13 -16.05 2.29
N PHE A 76 -9.34 -16.69 3.16
CA PHE A 76 -7.99 -17.14 2.79
C PHE A 76 -8.05 -18.33 1.83
N GLN A 77 -7.13 -18.30 0.85
CA GLN A 77 -6.98 -19.35 -0.15
C GLN A 77 -5.69 -20.16 0.11
N PRO A 78 -5.72 -21.49 -0.10
CA PRO A 78 -4.52 -22.30 -0.06
C PRO A 78 -3.49 -21.86 -1.12
N SER A 79 -2.23 -21.67 -0.68
CA SER A 79 -1.09 -21.39 -1.56
C SER A 79 -0.04 -22.50 -1.41
N LEU A 80 1.14 -22.22 -0.85
CA LEU A 80 2.16 -23.28 -0.60
C LEU A 80 1.72 -24.25 0.52
N ALA A 81 0.87 -23.81 1.44
CA ALA A 81 0.11 -24.72 2.28
C ALA A 81 -1.19 -25.12 1.58
N GLU A 82 -1.51 -26.43 1.56
CA GLU A 82 -2.79 -26.91 1.06
C GLU A 82 -3.92 -26.83 2.10
N SER A 83 -3.54 -26.77 3.39
CA SER A 83 -4.46 -26.60 4.53
C SER A 83 -3.72 -26.11 5.76
N TRP A 84 -4.47 -25.62 6.74
CA TRP A 84 -3.97 -25.21 8.05
C TRP A 84 -4.99 -25.47 9.15
N GLU A 85 -4.50 -25.63 10.37
CA GLU A 85 -5.31 -25.87 11.56
C GLU A 85 -4.74 -25.10 12.75
N ALA A 86 -5.59 -24.31 13.42
CA ALA A 86 -5.23 -23.66 14.68
C ALA A 86 -5.51 -24.60 15.85
N SER A 87 -4.69 -24.53 16.90
CA SER A 87 -4.96 -25.20 18.16
C SER A 87 -6.22 -24.64 18.85
N GLU A 88 -6.89 -25.47 19.66
CA GLU A 88 -8.11 -25.05 20.38
C GLU A 88 -7.90 -23.82 21.28
N ASP A 89 -6.69 -23.64 21.79
CA ASP A 89 -6.33 -22.50 22.65
C ASP A 89 -5.80 -21.27 21.88
N GLY A 90 -5.75 -21.35 20.53
CA GLY A 90 -5.33 -20.26 19.66
C GLY A 90 -3.83 -19.89 19.78
N THR A 91 -3.01 -20.74 20.41
CA THR A 91 -1.59 -20.48 20.63
C THR A 91 -0.66 -21.11 19.59
N SER A 92 -1.22 -21.89 18.65
CA SER A 92 -0.42 -22.43 17.54
C SER A 92 -1.25 -22.59 16.26
N ILE A 93 -0.56 -22.56 15.11
CA ILE A 93 -1.13 -22.88 13.81
C ILE A 93 -0.19 -23.83 13.10
N THR A 94 -0.74 -24.96 12.61
CA THR A 94 0.00 -25.95 11.82
C THR A 94 -0.47 -25.91 10.38
N PHE A 95 0.48 -25.80 9.46
CA PHE A 95 0.26 -25.78 8.01
C PHE A 95 0.70 -27.10 7.41
N THR A 96 -0.13 -27.71 6.57
CA THR A 96 0.25 -28.85 5.73
C THR A 96 0.74 -28.34 4.40
N MET A 97 1.98 -28.65 4.05
CA MET A 97 2.60 -28.14 2.82
C MET A 97 2.08 -28.89 1.59
N ARG A 98 1.92 -28.16 0.50
CA ARG A 98 1.52 -28.71 -0.81
C ARG A 98 2.69 -29.48 -1.41
N GLU A 99 2.42 -30.69 -1.89
CA GLU A 99 3.42 -31.52 -2.59
C GLU A 99 3.59 -31.11 -4.07
N GLY A 100 4.80 -31.31 -4.59
CA GLY A 100 5.10 -31.17 -6.03
C GLY A 100 5.31 -29.74 -6.52
N VAL A 101 5.36 -28.75 -5.63
CA VAL A 101 5.71 -27.36 -5.97
C VAL A 101 7.22 -27.24 -6.10
N THR A 102 7.66 -26.45 -7.08
CA THR A 102 9.10 -26.15 -7.30
C THR A 102 9.34 -24.66 -7.29
N PHE A 103 10.52 -24.28 -6.80
CA PHE A 103 11.07 -22.93 -6.98
C PHE A 103 11.49 -22.69 -8.43
N HIS A 104 11.75 -21.44 -8.78
CA HIS A 104 12.28 -21.04 -10.09
C HIS A 104 13.63 -21.72 -10.41
N SER A 105 14.39 -22.09 -9.41
CA SER A 105 15.63 -22.86 -9.53
C SER A 105 15.43 -24.31 -10.00
N GLY A 106 14.20 -24.83 -9.84
CA GLY A 106 13.85 -26.24 -9.99
C GLY A 106 13.96 -27.07 -8.71
N ASN A 107 14.44 -26.50 -7.60
CA ASN A 107 14.43 -27.14 -6.28
C ASN A 107 12.98 -27.34 -5.80
N PRO A 108 12.65 -28.45 -5.11
CA PRO A 108 11.32 -28.63 -4.53
C PRO A 108 11.10 -27.70 -3.33
N VAL A 109 9.90 -27.13 -3.21
CA VAL A 109 9.47 -26.39 -2.02
C VAL A 109 9.15 -27.38 -0.90
N ARG A 110 9.69 -27.17 0.30
CA ARG A 110 9.52 -28.02 1.48
C ARG A 110 9.09 -27.21 2.70
N ALA A 111 8.58 -27.89 3.73
CA ALA A 111 8.31 -27.30 5.03
C ALA A 111 9.53 -26.61 5.66
N GLU A 112 10.72 -27.20 5.45
CA GLU A 112 12.00 -26.61 5.86
C GLU A 112 12.24 -25.21 5.26
N ASP A 113 11.95 -25.04 3.96
CA ASP A 113 12.15 -23.76 3.28
C ASP A 113 11.20 -22.69 3.83
N ALA A 114 9.94 -23.05 4.07
CA ALA A 114 8.95 -22.17 4.67
C ALA A 114 9.33 -21.77 6.10
N ALA A 115 9.72 -22.73 6.95
CA ALA A 115 10.18 -22.47 8.31
C ALA A 115 11.41 -21.54 8.30
N TRP A 116 12.41 -21.89 7.49
CA TRP A 116 13.64 -21.13 7.41
C TRP A 116 13.40 -19.70 6.90
N SER A 117 12.49 -19.51 5.95
CA SER A 117 12.16 -18.19 5.42
C SER A 117 11.60 -17.26 6.50
N LEU A 118 10.65 -17.73 7.29
CA LEU A 118 10.10 -16.98 8.42
C LEU A 118 11.14 -16.73 9.52
N GLN A 119 11.91 -17.77 9.89
CA GLN A 119 13.00 -17.65 10.85
C GLN A 119 14.07 -16.66 10.37
N ARG A 120 14.42 -16.69 9.08
CA ARG A 120 15.35 -15.76 8.44
C ARG A 120 14.86 -14.32 8.55
N ALA A 121 13.58 -14.06 8.23
CA ALA A 121 13.00 -12.72 8.27
C ALA A 121 13.07 -12.13 9.69
N VAL A 122 12.77 -12.93 10.73
CA VAL A 122 12.90 -12.53 12.14
C VAL A 122 14.35 -12.29 12.52
N LYS A 123 15.29 -13.17 12.13
CA LYS A 123 16.73 -13.05 12.47
C LYS A 123 17.40 -11.86 11.80
N LEU A 124 17.00 -11.50 10.58
CA LEU A 124 17.51 -10.32 9.88
C LEU A 124 17.02 -9.02 10.52
N ASP A 125 15.89 -9.05 11.18
CA ASP A 125 15.29 -7.93 11.93
C ASP A 125 15.30 -6.61 11.12
N LYS A 126 14.89 -6.70 9.84
CA LYS A 126 14.73 -5.53 8.97
C LYS A 126 13.36 -4.89 9.20
N THR A 127 13.12 -3.72 8.59
CA THR A 127 11.92 -2.90 8.80
C THR A 127 10.61 -3.71 8.84
N PRO A 128 10.27 -4.62 7.91
CA PRO A 128 9.01 -5.33 7.97
C PRO A 128 8.94 -6.46 9.00
N ALA A 129 10.04 -6.79 9.71
CA ALA A 129 10.06 -7.90 10.67
C ALA A 129 9.02 -7.78 11.80
N PHE A 130 8.60 -6.54 12.14
CA PHE A 130 7.57 -6.31 13.16
C PHE A 130 6.25 -7.03 12.85
N ILE A 131 5.92 -7.28 11.57
CA ILE A 131 4.73 -8.02 11.16
C ILE A 131 4.74 -9.47 11.70
N LEU A 132 5.92 -10.05 11.85
CA LEU A 132 6.09 -11.40 12.42
C LEU A 132 6.39 -11.34 13.92
N THR A 133 7.26 -10.42 14.34
CA THR A 133 7.73 -10.37 15.75
C THR A 133 6.63 -9.99 16.75
N GLN A 134 5.51 -9.42 16.29
CA GLN A 134 4.34 -9.14 17.13
C GLN A 134 3.67 -10.39 17.72
N PHE A 135 4.02 -11.60 17.24
CA PHE A 135 3.56 -12.89 17.75
C PHE A 135 4.54 -13.52 18.73
N GLY A 136 5.48 -12.73 19.29
CA GLY A 136 6.47 -13.16 20.26
C GLY A 136 7.75 -13.77 19.66
N PHE A 137 7.89 -13.80 18.33
CA PHE A 137 9.11 -14.26 17.68
C PHE A 137 10.26 -13.26 17.89
N THR A 138 11.39 -13.77 18.30
CA THR A 138 12.66 -13.02 18.45
C THR A 138 13.79 -13.78 17.76
N PRO A 139 14.91 -13.14 17.41
CA PRO A 139 16.06 -13.85 16.86
C PRO A 139 16.56 -15.02 17.74
N ASP A 140 16.36 -14.93 19.05
CA ASP A 140 16.82 -15.94 20.01
C ASP A 140 15.89 -17.15 20.14
N ASN A 141 14.56 -16.99 19.95
CA ASN A 141 13.58 -18.04 20.17
C ASN A 141 12.92 -18.59 18.89
N VAL A 142 13.09 -17.94 17.76
CA VAL A 142 12.34 -18.24 16.55
C VAL A 142 12.53 -19.66 16.02
N ASP A 143 13.70 -20.27 16.23
CA ASP A 143 13.99 -21.65 15.83
C ASP A 143 13.21 -22.68 16.68
N GLU A 144 12.83 -22.31 17.91
CA GLU A 144 12.01 -23.14 18.79
C GLU A 144 10.51 -22.91 18.57
N MET A 145 10.13 -21.70 18.19
CA MET A 145 8.72 -21.30 17.98
C MET A 145 8.21 -21.61 16.57
N ILE A 146 9.09 -21.67 15.56
CA ILE A 146 8.76 -22.06 14.19
C ILE A 146 9.45 -23.38 13.90
N THR A 147 8.67 -24.46 13.93
CA THR A 147 9.17 -25.84 13.77
C THR A 147 8.56 -26.51 12.55
N PHE A 148 9.21 -27.55 12.05
CA PHE A 148 8.74 -28.28 10.87
C PHE A 148 9.10 -29.77 10.94
N ASP A 149 8.37 -30.57 10.18
CA ASP A 149 8.72 -31.94 9.82
C ASP A 149 8.75 -32.11 8.29
N ASP A 150 8.65 -33.33 7.78
CA ASP A 150 8.73 -33.60 6.33
C ASP A 150 7.60 -32.91 5.53
N THR A 151 6.44 -32.69 6.13
CA THR A 151 5.21 -32.24 5.46
C THR A 151 4.52 -31.07 6.13
N THR A 152 4.86 -30.76 7.37
CA THR A 152 4.17 -29.72 8.12
C THR A 152 5.10 -28.65 8.67
N LEU A 153 4.55 -27.46 8.84
CA LEU A 153 5.14 -26.31 9.50
C LEU A 153 4.22 -25.89 10.65
N THR A 154 4.77 -25.71 11.85
CA THR A 154 4.01 -25.23 13.01
C THR A 154 4.58 -23.93 13.54
N LEU A 155 3.71 -22.94 13.70
CA LEU A 155 4.00 -21.68 14.39
C LEU A 155 3.45 -21.78 15.82
N GLN A 156 4.32 -21.62 16.82
CA GLN A 156 3.94 -21.45 18.22
C GLN A 156 3.92 -19.95 18.54
N LEU A 157 2.81 -19.44 19.05
CA LEU A 157 2.59 -18.02 19.34
C LEU A 157 2.77 -17.77 20.85
N ASP A 158 3.11 -16.55 21.25
CA ASP A 158 3.30 -16.18 22.66
C ASP A 158 1.99 -15.91 23.41
N ALA A 159 0.88 -15.73 22.65
CA ALA A 159 -0.47 -15.51 23.18
C ALA A 159 -1.53 -16.14 22.25
N PRO A 160 -2.79 -16.31 22.71
CA PRO A 160 -3.89 -16.68 21.83
C PRO A 160 -4.26 -15.51 20.91
N TYR A 161 -4.00 -15.64 19.61
CA TYR A 161 -4.40 -14.67 18.60
C TYR A 161 -5.54 -15.20 17.72
N ALA A 162 -6.34 -14.28 17.18
CA ALA A 162 -7.29 -14.62 16.14
C ALA A 162 -6.56 -15.28 14.96
N GLN A 163 -7.04 -16.45 14.52
CA GLN A 163 -6.43 -17.14 13.39
C GLN A 163 -6.36 -16.23 12.16
N SER A 164 -7.43 -15.47 11.87
CA SER A 164 -7.48 -14.53 10.76
C SER A 164 -6.41 -13.44 10.85
N PHE A 165 -6.07 -12.96 12.05
CA PHE A 165 -5.01 -11.98 12.24
C PHE A 165 -3.64 -12.54 11.86
N VAL A 166 -3.29 -13.73 12.35
CA VAL A 166 -2.02 -14.39 12.01
C VAL A 166 -1.95 -14.67 10.51
N LEU A 167 -3.01 -15.21 9.92
CA LEU A 167 -3.06 -15.51 8.49
C LEU A 167 -2.92 -14.25 7.62
N ASN A 168 -3.56 -13.14 7.99
CA ASN A 168 -3.38 -11.86 7.30
C ASN A 168 -1.92 -11.39 7.30
N CYS A 169 -1.22 -11.52 8.44
CA CYS A 169 0.21 -11.20 8.51
C CYS A 169 1.06 -12.13 7.63
N LEU A 170 0.65 -13.41 7.49
CA LEU A 170 1.33 -14.38 6.63
C LEU A 170 1.04 -14.21 5.13
N THR A 171 0.09 -13.36 4.73
CA THR A 171 -0.07 -12.94 3.33
C THR A 171 0.85 -11.79 2.93
N ALA A 172 1.48 -11.11 3.91
CA ALA A 172 2.42 -10.03 3.64
C ALA A 172 3.72 -10.54 3.01
N ASN A 173 4.37 -9.70 2.19
CA ASN A 173 5.56 -10.10 1.44
C ASN A 173 6.74 -10.56 2.30
N ILE A 174 6.83 -10.11 3.56
CA ILE A 174 7.85 -10.61 4.48
C ILE A 174 7.72 -12.13 4.77
N ALA A 175 6.53 -12.68 4.64
CA ALA A 175 6.27 -14.11 4.81
C ALA A 175 6.48 -14.93 3.51
N SER A 176 7.08 -14.34 2.48
CA SER A 176 7.45 -15.04 1.25
C SER A 176 8.38 -16.21 1.53
N VAL A 177 8.10 -17.35 0.90
CA VAL A 177 8.95 -18.55 1.01
C VAL A 177 10.04 -18.47 -0.05
N VAL A 178 11.29 -18.57 0.38
CA VAL A 178 12.47 -18.49 -0.48
C VAL A 178 13.22 -19.83 -0.52
N ASP A 179 13.85 -20.14 -1.65
CA ASP A 179 14.70 -21.33 -1.84
C ASP A 179 15.93 -21.24 -0.94
N LYS A 180 15.86 -21.90 0.23
CA LYS A 180 16.94 -21.91 1.22
C LYS A 180 18.27 -22.38 0.63
N GLU A 181 18.24 -23.45 -0.19
CA GLU A 181 19.45 -24.02 -0.75
C GLU A 181 20.14 -23.02 -1.69
N LEU A 182 19.41 -22.40 -2.60
CA LEU A 182 19.93 -21.40 -3.53
C LEU A 182 20.44 -20.16 -2.80
N VAL A 183 19.67 -19.64 -1.83
CA VAL A 183 20.04 -18.44 -1.07
C VAL A 183 21.30 -18.68 -0.27
N MET A 184 21.42 -19.81 0.45
CA MET A 184 22.60 -20.12 1.27
C MET A 184 23.85 -20.43 0.45
N GLN A 185 23.71 -20.88 -0.79
CA GLN A 185 24.86 -21.01 -1.72
C GLN A 185 25.45 -19.65 -2.12
N ASN A 186 24.66 -18.59 -2.04
CA ASN A 186 25.04 -17.21 -2.41
C ASN A 186 25.18 -16.28 -1.20
N ALA A 187 25.03 -16.77 0.02
CA ALA A 187 25.16 -15.96 1.23
C ALA A 187 26.60 -15.51 1.46
N GLU A 188 26.76 -14.27 1.92
CA GLU A 188 28.04 -13.67 2.25
C GLU A 188 28.21 -13.58 3.79
N GLY A 189 29.05 -14.42 4.37
CA GLY A 189 29.24 -14.49 5.83
C GLY A 189 27.96 -14.90 6.54
N ASP A 190 27.51 -14.11 7.50
CA ASP A 190 26.32 -14.36 8.32
C ASP A 190 25.09 -13.56 7.85
N ASP A 191 25.08 -13.07 6.58
CA ASP A 191 24.00 -12.22 6.06
C ASP A 191 22.73 -12.97 5.66
N LEU A 192 22.72 -14.30 5.77
CA LEU A 192 21.60 -15.17 5.37
C LEU A 192 21.14 -14.90 3.93
N GLY A 193 22.06 -14.47 3.05
CA GLY A 193 21.81 -14.17 1.63
C GLY A 193 21.07 -12.83 1.38
N ASN A 194 21.01 -11.93 2.36
CA ASN A 194 20.34 -10.64 2.22
C ASN A 194 20.94 -9.78 1.10
N THR A 195 22.27 -9.74 1.00
CA THR A 195 22.97 -8.98 -0.05
C THR A 195 22.66 -9.53 -1.44
N TRP A 196 22.63 -10.85 -1.61
CA TRP A 196 22.36 -11.49 -2.89
C TRP A 196 20.88 -11.31 -3.31
N LEU A 197 19.93 -11.55 -2.40
CA LEU A 197 18.49 -11.37 -2.65
C LEU A 197 18.09 -9.92 -2.93
N ALA A 198 18.92 -8.95 -2.55
CA ALA A 198 18.63 -7.55 -2.88
C ALA A 198 18.40 -7.30 -4.38
N THR A 199 18.96 -8.13 -5.25
CA THR A 199 18.88 -7.98 -6.73
C THR A 199 18.58 -9.28 -7.46
N ASN A 200 18.37 -10.38 -6.75
CA ASN A 200 18.13 -11.70 -7.32
C ASN A 200 16.83 -12.31 -6.77
N ASP A 201 16.35 -13.34 -7.47
CA ASP A 201 15.12 -14.06 -7.19
C ASP A 201 15.41 -15.47 -6.69
N ALA A 202 14.68 -15.92 -5.69
CA ALA A 202 14.69 -17.29 -5.18
C ALA A 202 13.25 -17.75 -4.84
N GLY A 203 12.28 -17.31 -5.62
CA GLY A 203 10.87 -17.56 -5.39
C GLY A 203 10.31 -18.77 -6.13
N SER A 204 9.01 -18.96 -5.95
CA SER A 204 8.17 -19.99 -6.60
C SER A 204 6.97 -19.37 -7.32
N GLY A 205 6.84 -18.05 -7.32
CA GLY A 205 5.68 -17.31 -7.80
C GLY A 205 5.43 -17.45 -9.31
N PRO A 206 4.34 -16.84 -9.82
CA PRO A 206 3.93 -16.97 -11.22
C PRO A 206 4.94 -16.37 -12.22
N TYR A 207 5.83 -15.51 -11.75
CA TYR A 207 6.87 -14.88 -12.58
C TYR A 207 8.25 -14.99 -11.95
N VAL A 208 9.26 -15.13 -12.82
CA VAL A 208 10.69 -15.10 -12.48
C VAL A 208 11.24 -13.71 -12.74
N LEU A 209 12.06 -13.18 -11.84
CA LEU A 209 12.77 -11.92 -12.06
C LEU A 209 13.84 -12.12 -13.15
N ALA A 210 13.58 -11.61 -14.34
CA ALA A 210 14.56 -11.64 -15.45
C ALA A 210 15.62 -10.53 -15.30
N GLY A 211 15.30 -9.45 -14.60
CA GLY A 211 16.25 -8.39 -14.29
C GLY A 211 15.61 -7.12 -13.73
N TRP A 212 16.39 -6.42 -12.95
CA TRP A 212 16.07 -5.09 -12.45
C TRP A 212 17.24 -4.14 -12.71
N ARG A 213 16.95 -3.00 -13.32
CA ARG A 213 17.87 -1.88 -13.42
C ARG A 213 17.24 -0.70 -12.68
N ALA A 214 17.90 -0.27 -11.60
CA ALA A 214 17.41 0.79 -10.72
C ALA A 214 17.05 2.06 -11.52
N ASN A 215 15.89 2.62 -11.23
CA ASN A 215 15.33 3.81 -11.88
C ASN A 215 15.12 3.68 -13.40
N GLU A 216 15.15 2.46 -13.97
CA GLU A 216 14.93 2.24 -15.38
C GLU A 216 13.80 1.23 -15.64
N VAL A 217 13.97 -0.01 -15.21
CA VAL A 217 13.04 -1.09 -15.57
C VAL A 217 13.14 -2.30 -14.65
N VAL A 218 11.99 -2.92 -14.37
CA VAL A 218 11.88 -4.30 -13.89
C VAL A 218 11.36 -5.18 -15.03
N GLN A 219 11.93 -6.35 -15.20
CA GLN A 219 11.54 -7.35 -16.20
C GLN A 219 11.23 -8.68 -15.52
N LEU A 220 10.04 -9.20 -15.76
CA LEU A 220 9.58 -10.49 -15.27
C LEU A 220 9.28 -11.41 -16.45
N THR A 221 9.55 -12.70 -16.30
CA THR A 221 9.22 -13.74 -17.27
C THR A 221 8.29 -14.76 -16.62
N ALA A 222 7.24 -15.19 -17.32
CA ALA A 222 6.31 -16.19 -16.81
C ALA A 222 7.03 -17.48 -16.39
N TYR A 223 6.68 -18.02 -15.23
CA TYR A 223 7.09 -19.35 -14.81
C TYR A 223 6.11 -20.38 -15.41
N GLU A 224 6.57 -21.10 -16.43
CA GLU A 224 5.71 -22.02 -17.20
C GLU A 224 5.23 -23.20 -16.36
N ASP A 225 6.02 -23.63 -15.36
CA ASP A 225 5.71 -24.74 -14.46
C ASP A 225 5.02 -24.29 -13.16
N TYR A 226 4.45 -23.06 -13.15
CA TYR A 226 3.76 -22.54 -11.97
C TYR A 226 2.62 -23.45 -11.53
N PHE A 227 2.58 -23.85 -10.27
CA PHE A 227 1.68 -24.89 -9.75
C PHE A 227 0.18 -24.54 -9.84
N GLN A 228 -0.17 -23.26 -9.91
CA GLN A 228 -1.55 -22.81 -10.15
C GLN A 228 -1.84 -22.48 -11.62
N GLY A 229 -0.95 -22.87 -12.54
CA GLY A 229 -1.05 -22.65 -13.97
C GLY A 229 -0.26 -21.43 -14.45
N ALA A 230 0.39 -21.58 -15.60
CA ALA A 230 1.24 -20.54 -16.19
C ALA A 230 0.43 -19.25 -16.48
N PRO A 231 1.00 -18.05 -16.20
CA PRO A 231 0.38 -16.77 -16.55
C PRO A 231 0.20 -16.62 -18.08
N ALA A 232 -0.85 -15.90 -18.49
CA ALA A 232 -1.10 -15.63 -19.91
C ALA A 232 -0.03 -14.69 -20.51
N MET A 233 0.39 -13.67 -19.77
CA MET A 233 1.45 -12.76 -20.20
C MET A 233 2.80 -13.42 -19.98
N LYS A 234 3.54 -13.69 -21.08
CA LYS A 234 4.86 -14.32 -21.02
C LYS A 234 5.95 -13.42 -20.46
N ARG A 235 5.73 -12.12 -20.51
CA ARG A 235 6.64 -11.10 -19.99
C ARG A 235 5.85 -9.97 -19.37
N VAL A 236 6.34 -9.44 -18.26
CA VAL A 236 5.90 -8.17 -17.68
C VAL A 236 7.11 -7.23 -17.65
N ILE A 237 6.94 -6.03 -18.17
CA ILE A 237 7.98 -5.00 -18.25
C ILE A 237 7.44 -3.76 -17.55
N VAL A 238 7.97 -3.43 -16.37
CA VAL A 238 7.61 -2.23 -15.63
C VAL A 238 8.68 -1.18 -15.89
N GLN A 239 8.32 -0.13 -16.61
CA GLN A 239 9.21 0.97 -16.98
C GLN A 239 9.09 2.11 -15.96
N ASN A 240 10.22 2.69 -15.56
CA ASN A 240 10.22 3.91 -14.77
C ASN A 240 9.86 5.10 -15.65
N VAL A 241 8.64 5.60 -15.50
CA VAL A 241 8.15 6.80 -16.17
C VAL A 241 7.45 7.66 -15.12
N GLU A 242 8.14 8.65 -14.59
CA GLU A 242 7.64 9.47 -13.48
C GLU A 242 6.60 10.51 -13.92
N GLU A 243 6.72 11.02 -15.15
CA GLU A 243 5.87 12.09 -15.65
C GLU A 243 4.52 11.57 -16.15
N SER A 244 3.44 11.97 -15.50
CA SER A 244 2.06 11.58 -15.81
C SER A 244 1.69 11.79 -17.28
N SER A 245 2.01 12.97 -17.84
CA SER A 245 1.74 13.29 -19.24
C SER A 245 2.51 12.39 -20.22
N ALA A 246 3.71 11.92 -19.86
CA ALA A 246 4.46 10.97 -20.67
C ALA A 246 3.78 9.59 -20.64
N GLN A 247 3.33 9.13 -19.46
CA GLN A 247 2.57 7.89 -19.32
C GLN A 247 1.30 7.92 -20.19
N ARG A 248 0.50 9.00 -20.09
CA ARG A 248 -0.70 9.19 -20.92
C ARG A 248 -0.40 9.09 -22.41
N LEU A 249 0.58 9.85 -22.91
CA LEU A 249 0.94 9.85 -24.33
C LEU A 249 1.44 8.49 -24.84
N GLN A 250 2.20 7.75 -24.00
CA GLN A 250 2.63 6.39 -24.34
C GLN A 250 1.46 5.40 -24.38
N LEU A 251 0.51 5.52 -23.44
CA LEU A 251 -0.70 4.70 -23.41
C LEU A 251 -1.57 4.93 -24.65
N GLU A 252 -1.86 6.19 -25.00
CA GLU A 252 -2.66 6.57 -26.17
C GLU A 252 -2.02 6.10 -27.51
N ARG A 253 -0.67 6.03 -27.57
CA ARG A 253 0.05 5.53 -28.75
C ARG A 253 0.16 4.02 -28.81
N GLY A 254 -0.09 3.30 -27.70
CA GLY A 254 0.09 1.87 -27.60
C GLY A 254 1.55 1.43 -27.31
N ASP A 255 2.42 2.35 -26.89
CA ASP A 255 3.78 2.06 -26.47
C ASP A 255 3.82 1.33 -25.11
N ILE A 256 2.78 1.52 -24.28
CA ILE A 256 2.52 0.82 -23.02
C ILE A 256 1.08 0.31 -22.98
N ASP A 257 0.83 -0.65 -22.09
CA ASP A 257 -0.48 -1.25 -21.86
C ASP A 257 -1.20 -0.65 -20.65
N VAL A 258 -0.42 -0.23 -19.63
CA VAL A 258 -0.93 0.32 -18.37
C VAL A 258 -0.11 1.54 -17.95
N ALA A 259 -0.79 2.61 -17.56
CA ALA A 259 -0.24 3.81 -16.94
C ALA A 259 -0.76 3.89 -15.49
N ARG A 260 0.15 3.86 -14.48
CA ARG A 260 -0.23 3.75 -13.07
C ARG A 260 -0.31 5.08 -12.32
N ASP A 261 0.52 6.05 -12.67
CA ASP A 261 0.69 7.28 -11.90
C ASP A 261 0.18 8.49 -12.67
N LEU A 262 -1.09 8.39 -13.12
CA LEU A 262 -1.74 9.48 -13.83
C LEU A 262 -2.20 10.58 -12.86
N SER A 263 -1.88 11.83 -13.20
CA SER A 263 -2.53 12.99 -12.57
C SER A 263 -4.03 13.00 -12.85
N PRO A 264 -4.86 13.65 -12.02
CA PRO A 264 -6.31 13.76 -12.29
C PRO A 264 -6.63 14.26 -13.69
N THR A 265 -5.89 15.26 -14.17
CA THR A 265 -6.08 15.85 -15.50
C THR A 265 -5.75 14.87 -16.61
N ASP A 266 -4.65 14.11 -16.48
CA ASP A 266 -4.28 13.11 -17.48
C ASP A 266 -5.20 11.89 -17.44
N ALA A 267 -5.65 11.48 -16.26
CA ALA A 267 -6.63 10.40 -16.11
C ALA A 267 -7.99 10.78 -16.72
N ASP A 268 -8.45 12.02 -16.52
CA ASP A 268 -9.67 12.52 -17.16
C ASP A 268 -9.51 12.56 -18.70
N ALA A 269 -8.32 12.93 -19.21
CA ALA A 269 -8.04 12.90 -20.65
C ALA A 269 -8.02 11.47 -21.21
N VAL A 270 -7.45 10.50 -20.48
CA VAL A 270 -7.48 9.06 -20.84
C VAL A 270 -8.93 8.55 -20.88
N ALA A 271 -9.77 8.94 -19.90
CA ALA A 271 -11.17 8.52 -19.86
C ALA A 271 -11.99 8.98 -21.09
N GLU A 272 -11.56 10.05 -21.78
CA GLU A 272 -12.19 10.59 -22.98
C GLU A 272 -11.55 10.07 -24.29
N ALA A 273 -10.38 9.39 -24.22
CA ALA A 273 -9.63 8.96 -25.39
C ALA A 273 -10.11 7.59 -25.91
N GLU A 274 -10.05 7.39 -27.25
CA GLU A 274 -10.42 6.11 -27.88
C GLU A 274 -9.34 5.03 -27.64
N GLY A 275 -9.75 3.78 -27.43
CA GLY A 275 -8.90 2.60 -27.32
C GLY A 275 -8.20 2.44 -25.95
N VAL A 276 -8.58 3.28 -24.98
CA VAL A 276 -8.09 3.23 -23.59
C VAL A 276 -9.25 3.40 -22.60
N LYS A 277 -9.06 2.99 -21.37
CA LYS A 277 -10.04 3.11 -20.27
C LYS A 277 -9.35 3.47 -18.97
N ILE A 278 -10.12 3.98 -18.02
CA ILE A 278 -9.68 4.13 -16.63
C ILE A 278 -10.28 3.01 -15.78
N GLU A 279 -9.46 2.40 -14.95
CA GLU A 279 -9.91 1.56 -13.85
C GLU A 279 -9.61 2.25 -12.53
N GLU A 280 -10.63 2.34 -11.67
CA GLU A 280 -10.55 2.97 -10.35
C GLU A 280 -10.66 1.90 -9.28
N GLN A 281 -9.74 1.93 -8.33
CA GLN A 281 -9.74 1.01 -7.19
C GLN A 281 -9.43 1.77 -5.90
N PRO A 282 -10.18 1.53 -4.80
CA PRO A 282 -9.84 2.10 -3.50
C PRO A 282 -8.49 1.55 -3.03
N ARG A 283 -7.67 2.42 -2.44
CA ARG A 283 -6.42 2.04 -1.78
C ARG A 283 -6.61 2.07 -0.27
N GLY A 284 -5.90 1.22 0.44
CA GLY A 284 -5.92 1.18 1.92
C GLY A 284 -5.28 2.41 2.58
N ARG A 285 -5.00 3.48 1.85
CA ARG A 285 -4.31 4.68 2.37
C ARG A 285 -5.29 5.73 2.82
N ILE A 286 -5.13 6.18 4.06
CA ILE A 286 -5.96 7.22 4.69
C ILE A 286 -5.14 8.50 4.84
N LEU A 287 -5.61 9.59 4.24
CA LEU A 287 -5.13 10.92 4.53
C LEU A 287 -5.82 11.40 5.82
N TYR A 288 -5.01 11.83 6.78
CA TYR A 288 -5.48 12.25 8.11
C TYR A 288 -4.85 13.56 8.55
N MET A 289 -5.51 14.23 9.50
CA MET A 289 -5.01 15.38 10.22
C MET A 289 -4.73 14.98 11.67
N GLY A 290 -3.47 15.06 12.08
CA GLY A 290 -3.06 14.81 13.46
C GLY A 290 -2.89 16.13 14.23
N LEU A 291 -3.55 16.24 15.36
CA LEU A 291 -3.47 17.39 16.27
C LEU A 291 -2.61 17.03 17.49
N ASN A 292 -1.42 17.58 17.57
CA ASN A 292 -0.46 17.23 18.63
C ASN A 292 -0.92 17.74 20.00
N GLN A 293 -1.11 16.83 20.93
CA GLN A 293 -1.64 17.11 22.26
C GLN A 293 -0.61 17.77 23.21
N LYS A 294 0.64 17.97 22.77
CA LYS A 294 1.61 18.81 23.46
C LYS A 294 1.37 20.31 23.20
N ASP A 295 0.60 20.67 22.18
CA ASP A 295 0.22 22.04 21.90
C ASP A 295 -0.96 22.45 22.78
N GLU A 296 -0.87 23.62 23.46
CA GLU A 296 -1.87 24.07 24.43
C GLU A 296 -3.24 24.34 23.77
N LEU A 297 -3.28 24.85 22.54
CA LEU A 297 -4.53 25.10 21.82
C LEU A 297 -5.15 23.78 21.34
N LEU A 298 -4.34 22.92 20.73
CA LEU A 298 -4.80 21.66 20.10
C LEU A 298 -5.16 20.57 21.13
N SER A 299 -4.67 20.67 22.36
CA SER A 299 -5.07 19.76 23.45
C SER A 299 -6.44 20.06 24.04
N ASN A 300 -7.07 21.17 23.65
CA ASN A 300 -8.42 21.50 24.10
C ASN A 300 -9.46 20.66 23.33
N PRO A 301 -10.32 19.87 24.01
CA PRO A 301 -11.32 19.04 23.34
C PRO A 301 -12.29 19.81 22.44
N ALA A 302 -12.61 21.08 22.77
CA ALA A 302 -13.47 21.92 21.94
C ALA A 302 -12.76 22.30 20.61
N VAL A 303 -11.43 22.49 20.63
CA VAL A 303 -10.67 22.73 19.40
C VAL A 303 -10.65 21.46 18.54
N ILE A 304 -10.40 20.30 19.14
CA ILE A 304 -10.45 19.01 18.43
C ILE A 304 -11.81 18.84 17.73
N GLU A 305 -12.90 19.09 18.48
CA GLU A 305 -14.26 18.97 17.92
C GLU A 305 -14.52 20.02 16.83
N ALA A 306 -14.12 21.28 17.02
CA ALA A 306 -14.29 22.33 16.01
C ALA A 306 -13.53 22.01 14.72
N MET A 307 -12.30 21.48 14.81
CA MET A 307 -11.48 21.13 13.64
C MET A 307 -12.16 20.12 12.71
N LYS A 308 -13.00 19.23 13.24
CA LYS A 308 -13.78 18.26 12.46
C LYS A 308 -14.80 18.93 11.51
N TYR A 309 -15.29 20.14 11.85
CA TYR A 309 -16.24 20.93 11.05
C TYR A 309 -15.57 22.00 10.18
N LEU A 310 -14.25 22.19 10.30
CA LEU A 310 -13.48 23.13 9.49
C LEU A 310 -12.89 22.52 8.20
N VAL A 311 -13.06 21.23 7.99
CA VAL A 311 -12.64 20.55 6.76
C VAL A 311 -13.80 20.54 5.76
N ASP A 312 -13.61 21.14 4.59
CA ASP A 312 -14.57 21.07 3.48
C ASP A 312 -14.41 19.75 2.73
N TYR A 313 -14.95 18.67 3.29
CA TYR A 313 -14.80 17.30 2.76
C TYR A 313 -15.25 17.17 1.31
N GLU A 314 -16.44 17.69 0.98
CA GLU A 314 -17.00 17.62 -0.37
C GLU A 314 -16.29 18.56 -1.34
N GLY A 315 -16.00 19.78 -0.92
CA GLY A 315 -15.28 20.76 -1.73
C GLY A 315 -13.89 20.28 -2.11
N ILE A 316 -13.15 19.69 -1.15
CA ILE A 316 -11.82 19.16 -1.37
C ILE A 316 -11.86 17.95 -2.33
N THR A 317 -12.72 16.96 -2.10
CA THR A 317 -12.78 15.75 -2.93
C THR A 317 -13.39 15.98 -4.32
N SER A 318 -14.22 17.02 -4.50
CA SER A 318 -14.78 17.37 -5.79
C SER A 318 -13.89 18.31 -6.63
N SER A 319 -12.87 18.92 -6.04
CA SER A 319 -11.97 19.90 -6.69
C SER A 319 -10.49 19.55 -6.52
N ILE A 320 -9.91 19.79 -5.34
CA ILE A 320 -8.47 19.69 -5.05
C ILE A 320 -7.96 18.26 -5.25
N LEU A 321 -8.68 17.30 -4.67
CA LEU A 321 -8.35 15.87 -4.66
C LEU A 321 -9.29 15.04 -5.57
N LYS A 322 -9.93 15.70 -6.55
CA LYS A 322 -10.87 15.05 -7.46
C LYS A 322 -10.21 13.87 -8.17
N GLY A 323 -10.83 12.68 -8.03
CA GLY A 323 -10.36 11.44 -8.63
C GLY A 323 -9.12 10.81 -7.97
N GLU A 324 -8.58 11.42 -6.90
CA GLU A 324 -7.47 10.86 -6.12
C GLU A 324 -7.93 10.35 -4.76
N PHE A 325 -8.99 10.95 -4.20
CA PHE A 325 -9.51 10.60 -2.89
C PHE A 325 -11.04 10.66 -2.83
N VAL A 326 -11.59 9.90 -1.91
CA VAL A 326 -12.99 9.99 -1.46
C VAL A 326 -13.06 10.35 0.01
N THR A 327 -14.15 11.00 0.43
CA THR A 327 -14.39 11.26 1.85
C THR A 327 -14.47 9.93 2.60
N HIS A 328 -13.65 9.81 3.64
CA HIS A 328 -13.65 8.65 4.53
C HIS A 328 -13.16 9.07 5.92
N GLN A 329 -14.07 9.03 6.89
CA GLN A 329 -13.84 9.63 8.21
C GLN A 329 -13.57 8.56 9.28
N SER A 330 -12.94 7.46 8.88
CA SER A 330 -12.48 6.41 9.79
C SER A 330 -11.02 6.05 9.51
N PHE A 331 -10.31 5.61 10.56
CA PHE A 331 -8.93 5.18 10.41
C PHE A 331 -8.81 3.84 9.68
N LEU A 332 -9.86 3.02 9.67
CA LEU A 332 -9.86 1.74 8.99
C LEU A 332 -10.43 1.90 7.57
N PRO A 333 -9.63 1.64 6.52
CA PRO A 333 -10.06 1.82 5.14
C PRO A 333 -11.25 0.92 4.77
N LYS A 334 -12.08 1.36 3.82
CA LYS A 334 -13.09 0.50 3.21
C LYS A 334 -12.44 -0.74 2.60
N GLY A 335 -13.10 -1.89 2.76
CA GLY A 335 -12.58 -3.20 2.34
C GLY A 335 -11.90 -4.00 3.45
N TYR A 336 -11.73 -3.42 4.66
CA TYR A 336 -11.24 -4.15 5.83
C TYR A 336 -12.38 -4.68 6.69
N LEU A 337 -12.15 -5.80 7.35
CA LEU A 337 -13.09 -6.36 8.34
C LEU A 337 -13.47 -5.28 9.37
N GLY A 338 -14.74 -5.00 9.52
CA GLY A 338 -15.27 -4.03 10.48
C GLY A 338 -15.07 -2.56 10.08
N ALA A 339 -14.67 -2.24 8.84
CA ALA A 339 -14.58 -0.86 8.38
C ALA A 339 -15.94 -0.15 8.42
N LEU A 340 -15.95 1.11 8.87
CA LEU A 340 -17.14 1.96 8.88
C LEU A 340 -17.28 2.76 7.59
N ASP A 341 -18.51 2.85 7.08
CA ASP A 341 -18.88 3.78 6.00
C ASP A 341 -19.42 5.13 6.52
N GLU A 342 -19.50 5.27 7.83
CA GLU A 342 -20.07 6.44 8.50
C GLU A 342 -19.18 7.68 8.30
N THR A 343 -19.79 8.80 7.90
CA THR A 343 -19.14 10.10 7.73
C THR A 343 -19.83 11.13 8.64
N PRO A 344 -19.55 11.12 9.97
CA PRO A 344 -20.31 11.88 10.96
C PRO A 344 -20.08 13.39 10.88
N TRP A 345 -19.04 13.86 10.19
CA TRP A 345 -18.67 15.27 10.15
C TRP A 345 -18.99 15.88 8.80
N THR A 346 -19.50 17.11 8.84
CA THR A 346 -19.76 17.92 7.65
C THR A 346 -19.03 19.26 7.77
N TYR A 347 -18.78 19.91 6.65
CA TYR A 347 -18.24 21.26 6.65
C TYR A 347 -19.27 22.24 7.22
N ASP A 348 -18.97 22.87 8.38
CA ASP A 348 -19.86 23.81 9.06
C ASP A 348 -19.06 24.78 9.93
N VAL A 349 -18.59 25.87 9.32
CA VAL A 349 -17.78 26.89 10.00
C VAL A 349 -18.56 27.57 11.13
N GLU A 350 -19.88 27.77 10.99
CA GLU A 350 -20.70 28.41 12.03
C GLU A 350 -20.83 27.51 13.26
N LYS A 351 -20.95 26.18 13.04
CA LYS A 351 -20.91 25.22 14.14
C LYS A 351 -19.54 25.21 14.84
N ALA A 352 -18.45 25.26 14.09
CA ALA A 352 -17.10 25.35 14.66
C ALA A 352 -16.93 26.62 15.51
N LYS A 353 -17.38 27.79 15.02
CA LYS A 353 -17.40 29.05 15.79
C LYS A 353 -18.18 28.94 17.08
N GLN A 354 -19.36 28.29 17.03
CA GLN A 354 -20.19 28.11 18.22
C GLN A 354 -19.50 27.25 19.27
N ILE A 355 -18.86 26.15 18.86
CA ILE A 355 -18.10 25.26 19.74
C ILE A 355 -16.94 26.01 20.40
N LEU A 356 -16.17 26.78 19.64
CA LEU A 356 -15.05 27.57 20.14
C LEU A 356 -15.53 28.65 21.12
N ALA A 357 -16.62 29.38 20.79
CA ALA A 357 -17.19 30.41 21.61
C ALA A 357 -17.75 29.87 22.95
N ASP A 358 -18.43 28.73 22.93
CA ASP A 358 -18.96 28.06 24.12
C ASP A 358 -17.84 27.60 25.07
N ALA A 359 -16.67 27.31 24.53
CA ALA A 359 -15.45 26.98 25.27
C ALA A 359 -14.64 28.22 25.70
N GLY A 360 -15.06 29.43 25.32
CA GLY A 360 -14.36 30.67 25.64
C GLY A 360 -13.06 30.89 24.83
N ILE A 361 -12.95 30.26 23.67
CA ILE A 361 -11.80 30.38 22.77
C ILE A 361 -12.10 31.48 21.75
N GLU A 362 -11.45 32.64 21.92
CA GLU A 362 -11.66 33.83 21.06
C GLU A 362 -10.71 33.90 19.87
N GLY A 363 -9.72 32.99 19.80
CA GLY A 363 -8.75 32.89 18.73
C GLY A 363 -7.58 32.01 19.13
N GLY A 364 -6.60 31.90 18.24
CA GLY A 364 -5.37 31.13 18.46
C GLY A 364 -4.57 31.04 17.19
N GLU A 365 -3.29 30.73 17.33
CA GLU A 365 -2.36 30.58 16.23
C GLU A 365 -1.65 29.24 16.35
N VAL A 366 -1.59 28.50 15.25
CA VAL A 366 -0.95 27.19 15.18
C VAL A 366 -0.26 27.01 13.84
N THR A 367 0.74 26.14 13.79
CA THR A 367 1.49 25.85 12.58
C THR A 367 1.21 24.42 12.09
N THR A 368 1.04 24.26 10.79
CA THR A 368 1.14 22.96 10.13
C THR A 368 2.46 22.88 9.34
N ILE A 369 3.15 21.74 9.43
CA ILE A 369 4.32 21.46 8.63
C ILE A 369 3.94 20.39 7.63
N VAL A 370 3.94 20.74 6.33
CA VAL A 370 3.51 19.85 5.25
C VAL A 370 4.66 19.49 4.32
N ARG A 371 4.57 18.31 3.71
CA ARG A 371 5.44 17.93 2.61
C ARG A 371 5.23 18.88 1.43
N ASP A 372 6.31 19.17 0.70
CA ASP A 372 6.24 19.96 -0.54
C ASP A 372 5.66 19.10 -1.67
N LEU A 373 4.39 18.76 -1.53
CA LEU A 373 3.56 18.04 -2.49
C LEU A 373 2.21 18.76 -2.59
N ARG A 374 1.70 18.86 -3.81
CA ARG A 374 0.47 19.60 -4.12
C ARG A 374 -0.70 19.24 -3.21
N GLU A 375 -0.99 17.96 -3.06
CA GLU A 375 -2.16 17.49 -2.31
C GLU A 375 -2.14 17.94 -0.85
N TYR A 376 -0.99 17.93 -0.18
CA TYR A 376 -0.90 18.38 1.22
C TYR A 376 -0.94 19.90 1.34
N THR A 377 -0.28 20.59 0.43
CA THR A 377 -0.24 22.06 0.42
C THR A 377 -1.62 22.66 0.16
N ASP A 378 -2.34 22.13 -0.84
CA ASP A 378 -3.66 22.63 -1.21
C ASP A 378 -4.71 22.33 -0.12
N VAL A 379 -4.66 21.14 0.51
CA VAL A 379 -5.53 20.81 1.67
C VAL A 379 -5.23 21.73 2.85
N ALA A 380 -3.93 22.00 3.14
CA ALA A 380 -3.54 22.91 4.21
C ALA A 380 -4.05 24.34 3.95
N GLN A 381 -4.02 24.82 2.69
CA GLN A 381 -4.54 26.14 2.31
C GLN A 381 -6.07 26.22 2.45
N ALA A 382 -6.79 25.16 2.05
CA ALA A 382 -8.24 25.09 2.27
C ALA A 382 -8.58 25.16 3.77
N LEU A 383 -7.88 24.39 4.59
CA LEU A 383 -8.03 24.40 6.04
C LEU A 383 -7.69 25.77 6.63
N GLN A 384 -6.62 26.43 6.14
CA GLN A 384 -6.23 27.79 6.57
C GLN A 384 -7.37 28.79 6.36
N GLY A 385 -8.06 28.72 5.21
CA GLY A 385 -9.22 29.57 4.92
C GLY A 385 -10.35 29.35 5.92
N SER A 386 -10.74 28.11 6.15
CA SER A 386 -11.82 27.75 7.09
C SER A 386 -11.49 28.11 8.54
N MET A 387 -10.24 27.89 8.96
CA MET A 387 -9.77 28.27 10.29
C MET A 387 -9.79 29.80 10.49
N ALA A 388 -9.37 30.57 9.47
CA ALA A 388 -9.42 32.03 9.53
C ALA A 388 -10.85 32.57 9.67
N GLU A 389 -11.81 31.97 8.97
CA GLU A 389 -13.23 32.29 9.16
C GLU A 389 -13.72 32.01 10.57
N ALA A 390 -13.20 30.94 11.21
CA ALA A 390 -13.52 30.58 12.59
C ALA A 390 -12.74 31.38 13.65
N GLY A 391 -11.85 32.29 13.24
CA GLY A 391 -11.06 33.12 14.14
C GLY A 391 -9.73 32.49 14.58
N LEU A 392 -9.32 31.38 13.97
CA LEU A 392 -8.04 30.71 14.21
C LEU A 392 -7.05 31.05 13.09
N THR A 393 -5.77 31.18 13.43
CA THR A 393 -4.70 31.41 12.45
C THR A 393 -3.89 30.15 12.22
N LEU A 394 -3.82 29.67 10.98
CA LEU A 394 -2.96 28.56 10.57
C LEU A 394 -1.77 29.08 9.76
N ASN A 395 -0.56 28.86 10.28
CA ASN A 395 0.66 29.06 9.53
C ASN A 395 1.05 27.77 8.80
N ILE A 396 1.44 27.88 7.54
CA ILE A 396 1.82 26.73 6.73
C ILE A 396 3.32 26.81 6.45
N GLU A 397 4.06 25.79 6.90
CA GLU A 397 5.47 25.60 6.61
C GLU A 397 5.64 24.40 5.69
N GLN A 398 6.46 24.52 4.64
CA GLN A 398 6.76 23.45 3.70
C GLN A 398 8.17 22.93 3.94
N MET A 399 8.32 21.62 3.97
CA MET A 399 9.60 20.94 4.14
C MET A 399 9.66 19.71 3.23
N THR A 400 10.87 19.14 3.05
CA THR A 400 11.01 17.85 2.38
C THR A 400 10.32 16.74 3.17
N GLY A 401 9.89 15.67 2.50
CA GLY A 401 9.20 14.56 3.16
C GLY A 401 9.99 13.96 4.33
N ALA A 402 11.32 13.84 4.20
CA ALA A 402 12.18 13.35 5.28
C ALA A 402 12.17 14.27 6.50
N GLN A 403 12.31 15.58 6.29
CA GLN A 403 12.30 16.57 7.38
C GLN A 403 10.96 16.60 8.12
N VAL A 404 9.83 16.55 7.37
CA VAL A 404 8.49 16.50 7.99
C VAL A 404 8.34 15.23 8.83
N LEU A 405 8.79 14.08 8.32
CA LEU A 405 8.68 12.81 9.02
C LEU A 405 9.56 12.75 10.27
N ASP A 406 10.77 13.29 10.20
CA ASP A 406 11.66 13.39 11.36
C ASP A 406 11.08 14.29 12.45
N ALA A 407 10.56 15.48 12.09
CA ALA A 407 9.89 16.38 13.03
C ALA A 407 8.61 15.74 13.62
N TYR A 408 7.84 15.01 12.81
CA TYR A 408 6.64 14.31 13.28
C TYR A 408 6.96 13.17 14.24
N ARG A 409 8.01 12.39 13.98
CA ARG A 409 8.50 11.35 14.89
C ARG A 409 9.08 11.93 16.18
N ALA A 410 9.63 13.15 16.11
CA ALA A 410 10.10 13.90 17.29
C ALA A 410 8.96 14.56 18.08
N ARG A 411 7.69 14.42 17.64
CA ARG A 411 6.52 15.04 18.29
C ARG A 411 6.55 16.58 18.26
N GLU A 412 7.15 17.19 17.23
CA GLU A 412 7.37 18.64 17.09
C GLU A 412 6.42 19.31 16.09
N VAL A 413 5.60 18.54 15.36
CA VAL A 413 4.62 19.07 14.39
C VAL A 413 3.28 19.30 15.10
N PRO A 414 2.81 20.56 15.22
CA PRO A 414 1.53 20.86 15.90
C PRO A 414 0.34 20.28 15.13
N ILE A 415 0.18 20.60 13.84
CA ILE A 415 -0.79 19.97 12.95
C ILE A 415 -0.04 19.20 11.86
N PHE A 416 -0.26 17.91 11.76
CA PHE A 416 0.30 17.06 10.73
C PHE A 416 -0.78 16.71 9.69
N LEU A 417 -0.46 16.87 8.41
CA LEU A 417 -1.25 16.34 7.30
C LEU A 417 -0.43 15.30 6.56
N GLY A 418 -0.91 14.09 6.50
CA GLY A 418 -0.21 13.00 5.84
C GLY A 418 -1.07 11.76 5.67
N GLU A 419 -0.49 10.76 5.02
CA GLU A 419 -1.14 9.49 4.76
C GLU A 419 -0.54 8.37 5.60
N TRP A 420 -1.39 7.43 5.98
CA TRP A 420 -1.02 6.13 6.50
C TRP A 420 -1.60 5.04 5.59
N GLY A 421 -0.78 4.07 5.23
CA GLY A 421 -1.19 2.87 4.52
C GLY A 421 -0.99 1.64 5.41
N PRO A 422 -1.84 0.62 5.29
CA PRO A 422 -1.72 -0.61 6.06
C PRO A 422 -0.47 -1.40 5.65
N ASP A 423 0.17 -2.03 6.63
CA ASP A 423 1.36 -2.84 6.43
C ASP A 423 1.01 -4.31 6.11
N TYR A 424 -0.21 -4.73 6.49
CA TYR A 424 -0.79 -6.06 6.21
C TYR A 424 -2.32 -5.98 6.16
N SER A 425 -2.99 -7.02 5.68
CA SER A 425 -4.43 -6.98 5.37
C SER A 425 -5.36 -7.19 6.58
N ASP A 426 -4.90 -6.94 7.81
CA ASP A 426 -5.73 -7.06 9.02
C ASP A 426 -6.10 -5.68 9.59
N PRO A 427 -7.33 -5.50 10.14
CA PRO A 427 -7.73 -4.25 10.79
C PRO A 427 -6.77 -3.77 11.87
N ASN A 428 -6.07 -4.68 12.53
CA ASN A 428 -5.11 -4.34 13.59
C ASN A 428 -3.97 -3.45 13.11
N THR A 429 -3.58 -3.51 11.84
CA THR A 429 -2.52 -2.65 11.29
C THR A 429 -2.82 -1.17 11.52
N ASN A 430 -4.07 -0.77 11.30
CA ASN A 430 -4.52 0.61 11.53
C ASN A 430 -4.92 0.83 12.99
N ALA A 431 -5.65 -0.10 13.62
CA ALA A 431 -6.10 0.05 15.01
C ALA A 431 -4.91 0.19 15.98
N ALA A 432 -3.89 -0.65 15.85
CA ALA A 432 -2.69 -0.55 16.67
C ALA A 432 -1.93 0.77 16.47
N THR A 433 -2.04 1.37 15.29
CA THR A 433 -1.32 2.61 14.97
C THR A 433 -2.07 3.87 15.42
N PHE A 434 -3.40 3.88 15.24
CA PHE A 434 -4.24 5.04 15.53
C PHE A 434 -4.86 5.02 16.93
N ALA A 435 -5.31 3.85 17.40
CA ALA A 435 -6.15 3.67 18.58
C ALA A 435 -5.47 2.91 19.74
N TYR A 436 -4.15 2.76 19.68
CA TYR A 436 -3.36 2.09 20.71
C TYR A 436 -2.13 2.93 21.07
N ASN A 437 -1.97 3.24 22.35
CA ASN A 437 -0.79 3.92 22.91
C ASN A 437 -0.75 3.70 24.43
N PRO A 438 -0.21 2.57 24.91
CA PRO A 438 -0.23 2.23 26.33
C PRO A 438 0.76 3.02 27.16
N ASP A 439 1.79 3.61 26.54
CA ASP A 439 2.79 4.46 27.17
C ASP A 439 3.04 5.70 26.31
N ASN A 440 2.45 6.82 26.71
CA ASN A 440 2.57 8.10 26.00
C ASN A 440 3.79 8.94 26.44
N SER A 441 4.67 8.40 27.29
CA SER A 441 5.90 9.08 27.68
C SER A 441 6.86 9.27 26.48
N ASP A 442 7.76 10.25 26.57
CA ASP A 442 8.79 10.44 25.54
C ASP A 442 9.82 9.30 25.57
N GLU A 443 10.02 8.68 26.74
CA GLU A 443 10.92 7.53 26.96
C GLU A 443 10.45 6.27 26.21
N ALA A 444 9.14 6.10 26.01
CA ALA A 444 8.60 4.98 25.24
C ALA A 444 9.11 4.95 23.80
N ASN A 445 9.42 6.12 23.22
CA ASN A 445 9.96 6.27 21.87
C ASN A 445 9.20 5.45 20.80
N ALA A 446 7.85 5.36 20.97
CA ALA A 446 6.97 4.52 20.14
C ALA A 446 6.69 5.16 18.77
N THR A 447 7.74 5.44 18.02
CA THR A 447 7.70 6.18 16.75
C THR A 447 6.91 5.50 15.64
N GLY A 448 6.56 4.22 15.79
CA GLY A 448 5.64 3.48 14.90
C GLY A 448 4.17 3.87 15.07
N LEU A 449 3.77 4.35 16.26
CA LEU A 449 2.37 4.64 16.60
C LEU A 449 2.03 6.11 16.29
N LEU A 450 1.00 6.34 15.48
CA LEU A 450 0.51 7.70 15.21
C LEU A 450 -0.09 8.34 16.48
N ALA A 451 -0.77 7.55 17.30
CA ALA A 451 -1.25 8.00 18.59
C ALA A 451 -0.11 8.60 19.44
N TRP A 452 1.03 7.90 19.52
CA TRP A 452 2.19 8.40 20.25
C TRP A 452 2.80 9.65 19.61
N ARG A 453 2.95 9.70 18.27
CA ARG A 453 3.50 10.88 17.57
C ARG A 453 2.71 12.15 17.83
N ASN A 454 1.38 12.02 17.98
CA ASN A 454 0.47 13.14 18.29
C ASN A 454 0.27 13.37 19.80
N ALA A 455 1.06 12.71 20.64
CA ALA A 455 0.94 12.74 22.09
C ALA A 455 -0.48 12.44 22.60
N TYR A 456 -1.22 11.60 21.88
CA TYR A 456 -2.57 11.21 22.24
C TYR A 456 -2.54 10.19 23.38
N GLU A 457 -3.09 10.58 24.53
CA GLU A 457 -3.35 9.70 25.67
C GLU A 457 -4.57 8.83 25.33
N VAL A 458 -4.34 7.68 24.71
CA VAL A 458 -5.42 6.76 24.34
C VAL A 458 -6.08 6.23 25.60
N PRO A 459 -7.44 6.31 25.74
CA PRO A 459 -8.15 5.78 26.90
C PRO A 459 -7.82 4.31 27.18
N ALA A 460 -7.74 3.94 28.46
CA ALA A 460 -7.38 2.57 28.86
C ALA A 460 -8.31 1.52 28.23
N GLU A 461 -9.63 1.81 28.21
CA GLU A 461 -10.62 0.94 27.58
C GLU A 461 -10.42 0.77 26.07
N MET A 462 -9.95 1.79 25.36
CA MET A 462 -9.64 1.70 23.91
C MET A 462 -8.37 0.87 23.68
N ASN A 463 -7.33 1.06 24.50
CA ASN A 463 -6.14 0.22 24.49
C ASN A 463 -6.49 -1.26 24.73
N GLU A 464 -7.32 -1.55 25.74
CA GLU A 464 -7.77 -2.90 26.07
C GLU A 464 -8.62 -3.51 24.94
N ALA A 465 -9.55 -2.74 24.36
CA ALA A 465 -10.40 -3.17 23.25
C ALA A 465 -9.57 -3.50 21.99
N THR A 466 -8.57 -2.66 21.68
CA THR A 466 -7.67 -2.89 20.53
C THR A 466 -6.89 -4.19 20.68
N LEU A 467 -6.36 -4.47 21.89
CA LEU A 467 -5.68 -5.74 22.15
C LEU A 467 -6.65 -6.93 22.12
N ALA A 468 -7.82 -6.81 22.74
CA ALA A 468 -8.81 -7.88 22.76
C ALA A 468 -9.27 -8.28 21.35
N ALA A 469 -9.41 -7.30 20.43
CA ALA A 469 -9.77 -7.55 19.04
C ALA A 469 -8.74 -8.38 18.28
N THR A 470 -7.48 -8.41 18.70
CA THR A 470 -6.46 -9.31 18.11
C THR A 470 -6.61 -10.76 18.51
N GLN A 471 -7.39 -11.04 19.56
CA GLN A 471 -7.55 -12.38 20.16
C GLN A 471 -8.95 -12.99 19.87
N GLU A 472 -9.90 -12.20 19.39
CA GLU A 472 -11.27 -12.66 19.12
C GLU A 472 -11.31 -13.58 17.89
N GLN A 473 -11.79 -14.81 18.08
CA GLN A 473 -11.83 -15.85 17.05
C GLN A 473 -13.07 -15.74 16.15
N ASP A 474 -14.20 -15.23 16.69
CA ASP A 474 -15.41 -15.03 15.90
C ASP A 474 -15.28 -13.77 15.03
N SER A 475 -15.31 -13.95 13.72
CA SER A 475 -15.12 -12.87 12.76
C SER A 475 -16.16 -11.77 12.85
N ASP A 476 -17.43 -12.10 13.12
CA ASP A 476 -18.52 -11.12 13.24
C ASP A 476 -18.39 -10.32 14.53
N VAL A 477 -18.03 -10.98 15.64
CA VAL A 477 -17.75 -10.32 16.92
C VAL A 477 -16.52 -9.42 16.77
N ARG A 478 -15.46 -9.90 16.12
CA ARG A 478 -14.24 -9.15 15.86
C ARG A 478 -14.50 -7.90 15.00
N ALA A 479 -15.32 -8.04 13.94
CA ALA A 479 -15.76 -6.92 13.12
C ALA A 479 -16.50 -5.86 13.94
N GLN A 480 -17.42 -6.31 14.82
CA GLN A 480 -18.15 -5.39 15.70
C GLN A 480 -17.22 -4.67 16.68
N MET A 481 -16.21 -5.36 17.25
CA MET A 481 -15.22 -4.74 18.12
C MET A 481 -14.48 -3.60 17.40
N TYR A 482 -14.01 -3.83 16.17
CA TYR A 482 -13.36 -2.76 15.39
C TYR A 482 -14.32 -1.62 15.03
N GLN A 483 -15.58 -1.89 14.76
CA GLN A 483 -16.58 -0.83 14.56
C GLN A 483 -16.76 0.03 15.81
N ASP A 484 -16.82 -0.59 16.99
CA ASP A 484 -17.00 0.13 18.26
C ASP A 484 -15.76 0.97 18.61
N ILE A 485 -14.55 0.44 18.37
CA ILE A 485 -13.28 1.20 18.51
C ILE A 485 -13.29 2.43 17.59
N GLN A 486 -13.68 2.26 16.32
CA GLN A 486 -13.74 3.37 15.35
C GLN A 486 -14.74 4.45 15.77
N ARG A 487 -15.94 4.09 16.27
CA ARG A 487 -16.94 5.06 16.74
C ARG A 487 -16.46 5.82 17.98
N GLN A 488 -15.85 5.12 18.93
CA GLN A 488 -15.25 5.77 20.09
C GLN A 488 -14.13 6.73 19.64
N TYR A 489 -13.26 6.27 18.75
CA TYR A 489 -12.17 7.06 18.18
C TYR A 489 -12.69 8.33 17.46
N GLN A 490 -13.70 8.20 16.61
CA GLN A 490 -14.34 9.35 15.94
C GLN A 490 -14.88 10.39 16.94
N ALA A 491 -15.37 9.94 18.09
CA ALA A 491 -15.92 10.86 19.09
C ALA A 491 -14.83 11.72 19.76
N GLU A 492 -13.67 11.16 20.11
CA GLU A 492 -12.74 11.80 21.04
C GLU A 492 -11.30 11.96 20.55
N ALA A 493 -10.86 11.22 19.51
CA ALA A 493 -9.47 11.24 19.12
C ALA A 493 -9.04 12.54 18.43
N PRO A 494 -7.80 13.00 18.70
CA PRO A 494 -7.22 14.20 18.08
C PRO A 494 -6.60 13.93 16.70
N ILE A 495 -6.62 12.69 16.23
CA ILE A 495 -6.17 12.35 14.88
C ILE A 495 -7.41 12.08 14.05
N ILE A 496 -7.68 12.94 13.09
CA ILE A 496 -8.94 13.01 12.34
C ILE A 496 -8.71 12.42 10.94
N PRO A 497 -9.21 11.21 10.63
CA PRO A 497 -9.21 10.67 9.27
C PRO A 497 -10.10 11.53 8.37
N LEU A 498 -9.63 11.84 7.17
CA LEU A 498 -10.30 12.76 6.25
C LEU A 498 -10.75 12.08 4.97
N PHE A 499 -9.81 11.39 4.30
CA PHE A 499 -10.00 10.89 2.94
C PHE A 499 -9.30 9.54 2.76
N GLN A 500 -9.90 8.67 1.93
CA GLN A 500 -9.27 7.44 1.46
C GLN A 500 -8.81 7.61 0.02
N ARG A 501 -7.58 7.18 -0.29
CA ARG A 501 -7.01 7.26 -1.62
C ARG A 501 -7.70 6.31 -2.60
N ILE A 502 -7.88 6.77 -3.84
CA ILE A 502 -8.27 5.96 -4.98
C ILE A 502 -7.07 5.89 -5.93
N GLU A 503 -6.78 4.70 -6.46
CA GLU A 503 -5.90 4.58 -7.62
C GLU A 503 -6.71 4.67 -8.90
N ARG A 504 -6.23 5.44 -9.86
CA ARG A 504 -6.75 5.52 -11.22
C ARG A 504 -5.67 5.06 -12.19
N ALA A 505 -5.78 3.84 -12.66
CA ALA A 505 -4.89 3.31 -13.68
C ALA A 505 -5.49 3.49 -15.07
N GLY A 506 -4.71 4.01 -16.02
CA GLY A 506 -5.07 4.04 -17.43
C GLY A 506 -4.67 2.73 -18.09
N LEU A 507 -5.59 2.07 -18.79
CA LEU A 507 -5.37 0.80 -19.46
C LEU A 507 -5.74 0.89 -20.93
N ARG A 508 -5.05 0.11 -21.79
CA ARG A 508 -5.56 -0.20 -23.13
C ARG A 508 -6.87 -0.98 -23.01
N GLU A 509 -7.83 -0.76 -23.90
CA GLU A 509 -9.16 -1.43 -23.84
C GLU A 509 -9.06 -2.96 -23.88
N ASN A 510 -8.05 -3.50 -24.57
CA ASN A 510 -7.83 -4.94 -24.69
C ASN A 510 -7.16 -5.57 -23.45
N VAL A 511 -6.73 -4.79 -22.44
CA VAL A 511 -6.18 -5.30 -21.18
C VAL A 511 -7.33 -5.65 -20.24
N ASN A 512 -7.35 -6.88 -19.75
CA ASN A 512 -8.34 -7.42 -18.82
C ASN A 512 -7.66 -8.05 -17.61
N GLY A 513 -8.38 -8.15 -16.49
CA GLY A 513 -7.90 -8.82 -15.28
C GLY A 513 -6.81 -8.04 -14.54
N TRP A 514 -6.68 -6.74 -14.78
CA TRP A 514 -5.81 -5.88 -13.99
C TRP A 514 -6.34 -5.81 -12.55
N GLN A 515 -5.48 -6.17 -11.60
CA GLN A 515 -5.78 -6.07 -10.18
C GLN A 515 -4.64 -5.32 -9.49
N SER A 516 -4.96 -4.17 -8.92
CA SER A 516 -4.14 -3.53 -7.92
C SER A 516 -4.84 -3.76 -6.59
N GLY A 517 -4.27 -4.62 -5.75
CA GLY A 517 -4.92 -5.15 -4.55
C GLY A 517 -5.54 -4.08 -3.66
N GLY A 518 -6.77 -4.32 -3.19
CA GLY A 518 -7.60 -3.35 -2.48
C GLY A 518 -6.99 -2.85 -1.17
N ALA A 519 -6.82 -3.74 -0.22
CA ALA A 519 -6.34 -3.36 1.11
C ALA A 519 -4.81 -3.18 1.13
N VAL A 520 -4.05 -4.15 0.67
CA VAL A 520 -2.59 -4.05 0.52
C VAL A 520 -2.26 -3.77 -0.93
N THR A 521 -1.47 -2.74 -1.14
CA THR A 521 -1.23 -2.07 -2.41
C THR A 521 -0.27 -2.82 -3.33
N SER A 522 -0.51 -4.10 -3.63
CA SER A 522 0.32 -4.83 -4.59
C SER A 522 -0.44 -5.12 -5.88
N VAL A 523 0.26 -5.02 -7.00
CA VAL A 523 -0.31 -5.37 -8.31
C VAL A 523 -0.08 -6.84 -8.59
N ILE A 524 -1.14 -7.53 -9.04
CA ILE A 524 -1.10 -8.95 -9.39
C ILE A 524 -1.19 -9.10 -10.90
N TYR A 525 -0.13 -9.61 -11.52
CA TYR A 525 -0.07 -9.75 -12.99
C TYR A 525 -0.60 -11.09 -13.49
N ARG A 526 -0.71 -12.12 -12.62
CA ARG A 526 -1.08 -13.49 -13.03
C ARG A 526 -2.41 -13.55 -13.79
N GLY A 527 -3.39 -12.77 -13.36
CA GLY A 527 -4.73 -12.75 -13.96
C GLY A 527 -4.84 -11.89 -15.22
N VAL A 528 -3.80 -11.13 -15.56
CA VAL A 528 -3.86 -10.18 -16.69
C VAL A 528 -3.84 -10.91 -18.01
N THR A 529 -4.73 -10.51 -18.92
CA THR A 529 -4.80 -11.00 -20.30
C THR A 529 -4.95 -9.85 -21.28
N LYS A 530 -4.53 -10.07 -22.52
CA LYS A 530 -4.83 -9.16 -23.64
C LYS A 530 -5.80 -9.84 -24.60
N GLY A 531 -6.95 -9.19 -24.85
CA GLY A 531 -7.88 -9.59 -25.90
C GLY A 531 -7.38 -9.21 -27.29
N GLU A 532 -8.00 -9.79 -28.35
CA GLU A 532 -7.77 -9.37 -29.74
C GLU A 532 -8.40 -8.01 -30.04
#